data_becf36632933f6c6408cefc9328a8860
#
_entry.id   becf36632933f6c6408cefc9328a8860
#
_cell.length_a   1.000
_cell.length_b   1.000
_cell.length_c   1.000
_cell.angle_alpha   90.00
_cell.angle_beta   90.00
_cell.angle_gamma   90.00
#
_symmetry.space_group_name_H-M   'P 1'
#
loop_
_entity.id
_entity.type
_entity.pdbx_description
1 polymer ?
#
loop_
_entity_poly.entity_id
_entity_poly.type
_entity_poly.pdbx_seq_one_letter_code
_entity_poly.pdbx_strand_id
1 'polypeptide(L)'
;MQIAIINGPNLNLLGTREPEVYGSDTFEQYYAGLQRKYPAVVFSYFQSNVGGELINELQRAGFSCDGIIFNPGGYTHTSVAIGDAIAAIKAPVIEVHISNVHAREEFRRISHVSAKAKGSIVGLGLKGYELALNWFL
;
A
#
# COMPACT_ATOMS: atom_id res chain seq x y z
N MET A 1 -6.62 3.02 -17.50
CA MET A 1 -5.59 2.48 -16.59
C MET A 1 -6.25 1.92 -15.36
N GLN A 2 -5.88 0.72 -14.98
CA GLN A 2 -6.42 0.02 -13.82
C GLN A 2 -5.35 -0.03 -12.72
N ILE A 3 -5.65 0.55 -11.57
CA ILE A 3 -4.74 0.61 -10.42
C ILE A 3 -5.41 -0.04 -9.22
N ALA A 4 -4.75 -1.02 -8.63
CA ALA A 4 -5.19 -1.64 -7.40
C ALA A 4 -4.50 -0.98 -6.21
N ILE A 5 -5.28 -0.61 -5.19
CA ILE A 5 -4.76 -0.17 -3.91
C ILE A 5 -5.01 -1.28 -2.90
N ILE A 6 -3.94 -1.76 -2.27
CA ILE A 6 -3.99 -2.88 -1.34
C ILE A 6 -3.40 -2.43 -0.02
N ASN A 7 -4.18 -2.54 1.06
CA ASN A 7 -3.78 -2.17 2.40
C ASN A 7 -3.74 -3.38 3.33
N GLY A 8 -2.68 -3.47 4.10
CA GLY A 8 -2.43 -4.53 5.05
C GLY A 8 -3.02 -4.28 6.44
N PRO A 9 -2.45 -4.98 7.46
CA PRO A 9 -3.02 -5.00 8.82
C PRO A 9 -3.17 -3.63 9.44
N ASN A 10 -4.26 -3.46 10.15
CA ASN A 10 -4.59 -2.30 10.98
C ASN A 10 -4.96 -1.04 10.18
N LEU A 11 -4.84 -1.05 8.86
CA LEU A 11 -5.20 0.11 8.04
C LEU A 11 -6.72 0.29 7.92
N ASN A 12 -7.50 -0.72 8.29
CA ASN A 12 -8.94 -0.59 8.50
C ASN A 12 -9.29 0.36 9.67
N LEU A 13 -8.33 0.59 10.57
CA LEU A 13 -8.52 1.46 11.75
C LEU A 13 -7.98 2.87 11.54
N LEU A 14 -7.62 3.23 10.32
CA LEU A 14 -7.14 4.58 10.02
C LEU A 14 -8.21 5.62 10.40
N GLY A 15 -7.78 6.69 11.08
CA GLY A 15 -8.67 7.70 11.62
C GLY A 15 -9.05 7.49 13.09
N THR A 16 -8.88 6.26 13.60
CA THR A 16 -9.16 5.92 15.00
C THR A 16 -7.92 5.52 15.78
N ARG A 17 -6.85 5.03 15.09
CA ARG A 17 -5.62 4.52 15.68
C ARG A 17 -4.51 5.56 15.52
N GLU A 18 -3.91 5.96 16.65
CA GLU A 18 -2.74 6.85 16.67
C GLU A 18 -2.91 8.06 15.72
N PRO A 19 -3.92 8.95 15.96
CA PRO A 19 -4.20 10.07 15.03
C PRO A 19 -3.02 11.00 14.81
N GLU A 20 -2.13 11.15 15.78
CA GLU A 20 -0.93 11.98 15.68
C GLU A 20 0.11 11.42 14.69
N VAL A 21 0.01 10.13 14.35
CA VAL A 21 0.91 9.47 13.39
C VAL A 21 0.24 9.31 12.03
N TYR A 22 -1.02 8.86 12.02
CA TYR A 22 -1.73 8.45 10.80
C TYR A 22 -2.79 9.45 10.34
N GLY A 23 -3.11 10.47 11.16
CA GLY A 23 -4.19 11.42 10.88
C GLY A 23 -5.54 10.92 11.31
N SER A 24 -6.57 11.78 11.19
CA SER A 24 -7.94 11.52 11.63
C SER A 24 -8.88 11.05 10.52
N ASP A 25 -8.47 11.15 9.24
CA ASP A 25 -9.30 10.72 8.12
C ASP A 25 -9.30 9.21 7.98
N THR A 26 -10.46 8.61 7.67
CA THR A 26 -10.53 7.19 7.31
C THR A 26 -9.94 6.98 5.92
N PHE A 27 -9.48 5.76 5.64
CA PHE A 27 -8.97 5.46 4.30
C PHE A 27 -10.07 5.54 3.24
N GLU A 28 -11.28 5.11 3.59
CA GLU A 28 -12.43 5.15 2.67
C GLU A 28 -12.74 6.57 2.22
N GLN A 29 -12.65 7.56 3.13
CA GLN A 29 -12.82 8.98 2.79
C GLN A 29 -11.74 9.45 1.83
N TYR A 30 -10.49 9.10 2.11
CA TYR A 30 -9.36 9.44 1.26
C TYR A 30 -9.50 8.80 -0.12
N TYR A 31 -9.86 7.52 -0.16
CA TYR A 31 -10.03 6.75 -1.39
C TYR A 31 -11.11 7.36 -2.28
N ALA A 32 -12.25 7.73 -1.69
CA ALA A 32 -13.32 8.40 -2.43
C ALA A 32 -12.85 9.73 -3.04
N GLY A 33 -12.05 10.49 -2.30
CA GLY A 33 -11.45 11.72 -2.81
C GLY A 33 -10.50 11.49 -3.97
N LEU A 34 -9.70 10.43 -3.88
CA LEU A 34 -8.77 10.06 -4.95
C LEU A 34 -9.51 9.67 -6.23
N GLN A 35 -10.59 8.89 -6.10
CA GLN A 35 -11.43 8.51 -7.24
C GLN A 35 -12.05 9.73 -7.93
N ARG A 36 -12.51 10.71 -7.14
CA ARG A 36 -13.08 11.95 -7.71
C ARG A 36 -12.02 12.78 -8.44
N LYS A 37 -10.82 12.81 -7.91
CA LYS A 37 -9.72 13.61 -8.48
C LYS A 37 -9.18 13.01 -9.77
N TYR A 38 -9.23 11.67 -9.90
CA TYR A 38 -8.70 10.95 -11.06
C TYR A 38 -9.78 10.07 -11.71
N PRO A 39 -10.81 10.70 -12.32
CA PRO A 39 -11.97 9.93 -12.83
C PRO A 39 -11.63 9.00 -14.00
N ALA A 40 -10.51 9.23 -14.69
CA ALA A 40 -10.08 8.37 -15.79
C ALA A 40 -9.36 7.10 -15.32
N VAL A 41 -8.99 7.01 -14.05
CA VAL A 41 -8.36 5.81 -13.48
C VAL A 41 -9.42 4.88 -12.92
N VAL A 42 -9.36 3.61 -13.29
CA VAL A 42 -10.22 2.56 -12.72
C VAL A 42 -9.50 1.99 -11.51
N PHE A 43 -10.01 2.32 -10.32
CA PHE A 43 -9.43 1.85 -9.07
C PHE A 43 -10.12 0.59 -8.57
N SER A 44 -9.35 -0.29 -7.92
CA SER A 44 -9.88 -1.26 -6.98
C SER A 44 -9.21 -1.07 -5.64
N TYR A 45 -9.92 -1.43 -4.56
CA TYR A 45 -9.41 -1.31 -3.20
C TYR A 45 -9.66 -2.59 -2.43
N PHE A 46 -8.64 -3.05 -1.71
CA PHE A 46 -8.71 -4.22 -0.86
C PHE A 46 -7.91 -3.97 0.41
N GLN A 47 -8.47 -4.36 1.54
CA GLN A 47 -7.78 -4.31 2.82
C GLN A 47 -7.97 -5.63 3.55
N SER A 48 -6.89 -6.15 4.15
CA SER A 48 -7.00 -7.32 5.00
C SER A 48 -5.92 -7.31 6.09
N ASN A 49 -6.26 -7.90 7.24
CA ASN A 49 -5.32 -8.19 8.30
C ASN A 49 -4.64 -9.56 8.13
N VAL A 50 -5.05 -10.33 7.12
CA VAL A 50 -4.62 -11.71 6.90
C VAL A 50 -3.61 -11.76 5.76
N GLY A 51 -2.38 -12.20 6.05
CA GLY A 51 -1.29 -12.21 5.06
C GLY A 51 -1.60 -13.03 3.82
N GLY A 52 -2.23 -14.20 3.97
CA GLY A 52 -2.61 -15.04 2.84
C GLY A 52 -3.62 -14.37 1.92
N GLU A 53 -4.55 -13.60 2.47
CA GLU A 53 -5.51 -12.84 1.67
C GLU A 53 -4.83 -11.73 0.88
N LEU A 54 -3.83 -11.07 1.47
CA LEU A 54 -3.03 -10.06 0.78
C LEU A 54 -2.26 -10.69 -0.38
N ILE A 55 -1.69 -11.87 -0.18
CA ILE A 55 -0.99 -12.61 -1.24
C ILE A 55 -1.95 -12.94 -2.38
N ASN A 56 -3.14 -13.44 -2.07
CA ASN A 56 -4.14 -13.76 -3.08
C ASN A 56 -4.53 -12.52 -3.89
N GLU A 57 -4.71 -11.38 -3.23
CA GLU A 57 -5.06 -10.13 -3.91
C GLU A 57 -3.90 -9.59 -4.75
N LEU A 58 -2.67 -9.67 -4.26
CA LEU A 58 -1.48 -9.30 -5.05
C LEU A 58 -1.40 -10.13 -6.33
N GLN A 59 -1.68 -11.43 -6.25
CA GLN A 59 -1.67 -12.30 -7.43
C GLN A 59 -2.80 -11.93 -8.40
N ARG A 60 -4.01 -11.70 -7.88
CA ARG A 60 -5.14 -11.28 -8.72
C ARG A 60 -4.82 -9.98 -9.46
N ALA A 61 -4.44 -8.94 -8.73
CA ALA A 61 -4.14 -7.63 -9.29
C ALA A 61 -2.87 -7.65 -10.15
N GLY A 62 -1.89 -8.44 -9.75
CA GLY A 62 -0.60 -8.53 -10.41
C GLY A 62 -0.65 -9.03 -11.84
N PHE A 63 -1.71 -9.75 -12.20
CA PHE A 63 -1.92 -10.26 -13.57
C PHE A 63 -3.10 -9.61 -14.28
N SER A 64 -3.80 -8.67 -13.66
CA SER A 64 -4.99 -8.04 -14.25
C SER A 64 -4.95 -6.50 -14.24
N CYS A 65 -4.16 -5.88 -13.39
CA CYS A 65 -4.06 -4.42 -13.30
C CYS A 65 -2.76 -3.90 -13.93
N ASP A 66 -2.76 -2.60 -14.24
CA ASP A 66 -1.57 -1.93 -14.77
C ASP A 66 -0.57 -1.62 -13.68
N GLY A 67 -1.00 -1.49 -12.44
CA GLY A 67 -0.13 -1.23 -11.31
C GLY A 67 -0.81 -1.47 -9.98
N ILE A 68 0.02 -1.60 -8.95
CA ILE A 68 -0.42 -1.83 -7.57
C ILE A 68 0.24 -0.80 -6.66
N ILE A 69 -0.56 -0.16 -5.82
CA ILE A 69 -0.10 0.67 -4.72
C ILE A 69 -0.34 -0.13 -3.45
N PHE A 70 0.72 -0.53 -2.77
CA PHE A 70 0.66 -1.50 -1.69
C PHE A 70 1.22 -0.94 -0.40
N ASN A 71 0.39 -0.89 0.64
CA ASN A 71 0.83 -0.63 2.01
C ASN A 71 0.72 -1.93 2.81
N PRO A 72 1.83 -2.65 3.01
CA PRO A 72 1.79 -3.93 3.71
C PRO A 72 1.62 -3.82 5.22
N GLY A 73 1.64 -2.59 5.77
CA GLY A 73 1.65 -2.41 7.21
C GLY A 73 2.89 -3.05 7.84
N GLY A 74 2.74 -3.61 9.04
CA GLY A 74 3.84 -4.26 9.73
C GLY A 74 4.41 -5.50 9.03
N TYR A 75 3.66 -6.10 8.11
CA TYR A 75 4.16 -7.25 7.35
C TYR A 75 5.39 -6.93 6.49
N THR A 76 5.63 -5.67 6.15
CA THR A 76 6.84 -5.30 5.41
C THR A 76 8.12 -5.72 6.15
N HIS A 77 8.06 -5.76 7.48
CA HIS A 77 9.21 -6.07 8.33
C HIS A 77 9.35 -7.58 8.64
N THR A 78 8.35 -8.39 8.32
CA THR A 78 8.27 -9.79 8.78
C THR A 78 7.93 -10.80 7.70
N SER A 79 7.22 -10.42 6.62
CA SER A 79 6.68 -11.38 5.68
C SER A 79 7.57 -11.57 4.46
N VAL A 80 8.38 -12.60 4.49
CA VAL A 80 9.11 -13.06 3.30
C VAL A 80 8.14 -13.50 2.21
N ALA A 81 7.03 -14.16 2.59
CA ALA A 81 6.05 -14.68 1.63
C ALA A 81 5.39 -13.56 0.81
N ILE A 82 5.09 -12.41 1.42
CA ILE A 82 4.54 -11.26 0.69
C ILE A 82 5.59 -10.70 -0.28
N GLY A 83 6.84 -10.60 0.14
CA GLY A 83 7.93 -10.20 -0.76
C GLY A 83 8.05 -11.12 -1.97
N ASP A 84 7.96 -12.44 -1.74
CA ASP A 84 8.00 -13.43 -2.81
C ASP A 84 6.82 -13.28 -3.77
N ALA A 85 5.63 -12.98 -3.25
CA ALA A 85 4.45 -12.74 -4.07
C ALA A 85 4.65 -11.55 -5.03
N ILE A 86 5.22 -10.47 -4.52
CA ILE A 86 5.51 -9.28 -5.34
C ILE A 86 6.52 -9.62 -6.45
N ALA A 87 7.53 -10.42 -6.13
CA ALA A 87 8.53 -10.82 -7.13
C ALA A 87 7.94 -11.71 -8.24
N ALA A 88 6.82 -12.40 -7.98
CA ALA A 88 6.22 -13.37 -8.89
C ALA A 88 5.20 -12.77 -9.86
N ILE A 89 4.72 -11.54 -9.62
CA ILE A 89 3.66 -10.92 -10.42
C ILE A 89 4.23 -9.99 -11.50
N LYS A 90 3.37 -9.62 -12.45
CA LYS A 90 3.78 -8.78 -13.59
C LYS A 90 3.60 -7.30 -13.34
N ALA A 91 2.51 -6.89 -12.69
CA ALA A 91 2.25 -5.48 -12.46
C ALA A 91 3.31 -4.88 -11.53
N PRO A 92 3.85 -3.70 -11.84
CA PRO A 92 4.77 -3.03 -10.93
C PRO A 92 4.05 -2.62 -9.65
N VAL A 93 4.76 -2.73 -8.53
CA VAL A 93 4.26 -2.41 -7.20
C VAL A 93 5.04 -1.22 -6.65
N ILE A 94 4.32 -0.20 -6.21
CA ILE A 94 4.89 0.89 -5.40
C ILE A 94 4.47 0.67 -3.96
N GLU A 95 5.45 0.51 -3.08
CA GLU A 95 5.21 0.35 -1.65
C GLU A 95 4.97 1.73 -1.02
N VAL A 96 3.95 1.83 -0.16
CA VAL A 96 3.62 3.08 0.54
C VAL A 96 3.54 2.83 2.03
N HIS A 97 4.15 3.69 2.83
CA HIS A 97 3.98 3.75 4.27
C HIS A 97 3.57 5.18 4.67
N ILE A 98 2.53 5.30 5.48
CA ILE A 98 1.99 6.59 5.92
C ILE A 98 2.96 7.25 6.90
N SER A 99 3.46 6.49 7.89
CA SER A 99 4.43 6.98 8.86
C SER A 99 5.86 6.89 8.31
N ASN A 100 6.74 7.72 8.88
CA ASN A 100 8.17 7.57 8.61
C ASN A 100 8.71 6.40 9.44
N VAL A 101 8.84 5.23 8.81
CA VAL A 101 9.30 4.01 9.49
C VAL A 101 10.73 4.16 10.05
N HIS A 102 11.54 5.04 9.48
CA HIS A 102 12.91 5.28 9.93
C HIS A 102 12.97 6.09 11.22
N ALA A 103 11.88 6.73 11.61
CA ALA A 103 11.77 7.49 12.86
C ALA A 103 11.14 6.66 13.99
N ARG A 104 10.87 5.38 13.75
CA ARG A 104 10.24 4.46 14.69
C ARG A 104 11.25 3.42 15.18
N GLU A 105 10.77 2.26 15.67
CA GLU A 105 11.64 1.21 16.20
C GLU A 105 12.62 0.72 15.12
N GLU A 106 13.80 0.29 15.55
CA GLU A 106 14.89 -0.09 14.64
C GLU A 106 14.49 -1.22 13.67
N PHE A 107 13.68 -2.21 14.14
CA PHE A 107 13.28 -3.31 13.27
C PHE A 107 12.47 -2.84 12.05
N ARG A 108 11.86 -1.65 12.10
CA ARG A 108 11.08 -1.09 10.99
C ARG A 108 11.94 -0.57 9.85
N ARG A 109 13.26 -0.58 10.01
CA ARG A 109 14.20 -0.21 8.93
C ARG A 109 14.43 -1.35 7.94
N ILE A 110 14.03 -2.58 8.29
CA ILE A 110 14.15 -3.76 7.43
C ILE A 110 12.82 -3.97 6.72
N SER A 111 12.86 -4.16 5.38
CA SER A 111 11.69 -4.48 4.60
C SER A 111 11.97 -5.65 3.66
N HIS A 112 11.12 -6.67 3.73
CA HIS A 112 11.12 -7.79 2.78
C HIS A 112 10.37 -7.45 1.50
N VAL A 113 9.69 -6.31 1.47
CA VAL A 113 8.86 -5.86 0.35
C VAL A 113 9.62 -4.88 -0.54
N SER A 114 10.36 -3.94 0.05
CA SER A 114 10.99 -2.83 -0.69
C SER A 114 11.94 -3.30 -1.78
N ALA A 115 12.70 -4.38 -1.53
CA ALA A 115 13.65 -4.91 -2.52
C ALA A 115 12.95 -5.52 -3.74
N LYS A 116 11.68 -5.91 -3.61
CA LYS A 116 10.89 -6.53 -4.67
C LYS A 116 9.98 -5.53 -5.37
N ALA A 117 9.63 -4.44 -4.70
CA ALA A 117 8.82 -3.37 -5.26
C ALA A 117 9.61 -2.55 -6.28
N LYS A 118 8.89 -1.85 -7.15
CA LYS A 118 9.50 -0.92 -8.10
C LYS A 118 10.11 0.28 -7.37
N GLY A 119 9.48 0.72 -6.30
CA GLY A 119 9.95 1.82 -5.46
C GLY A 119 9.11 1.93 -4.21
N SER A 120 9.50 2.85 -3.31
CA SER A 120 8.85 3.04 -2.02
C SER A 120 8.66 4.53 -1.74
N ILE A 121 7.52 4.86 -1.14
CA ILE A 121 7.20 6.20 -0.63
C ILE A 121 6.89 6.05 0.84
N VAL A 122 7.65 6.73 1.69
CA VAL A 122 7.62 6.52 3.14
C VAL A 122 7.51 7.84 3.87
N GLY A 123 6.57 7.95 4.81
CA GLY A 123 6.54 9.05 5.76
C GLY A 123 5.79 10.30 5.32
N LEU A 124 5.08 10.27 4.20
CA LEU A 124 4.40 11.44 3.65
C LEU A 124 2.88 11.41 3.87
N GLY A 125 2.42 10.65 4.86
CA GLY A 125 1.00 10.54 5.18
C GLY A 125 0.20 9.90 4.06
N LEU A 126 -1.09 10.20 4.01
CA LEU A 126 -1.99 9.71 2.96
C LEU A 126 -1.58 10.20 1.56
N LYS A 127 -0.93 11.37 1.47
CA LYS A 127 -0.45 11.90 0.20
C LYS A 127 0.47 10.92 -0.53
N GLY A 128 1.12 10.02 0.18
CA GLY A 128 1.98 9.00 -0.40
C GLY A 128 1.28 8.14 -1.43
N TYR A 129 0.00 7.84 -1.24
CA TYR A 129 -0.78 7.06 -2.22
C TYR A 129 -0.97 7.83 -3.53
N GLU A 130 -1.25 9.12 -3.47
CA GLU A 130 -1.37 9.94 -4.68
C GLU A 130 -0.03 10.10 -5.40
N LEU A 131 1.06 10.25 -4.65
CA LEU A 131 2.40 10.32 -5.23
C LEU A 131 2.75 9.01 -5.93
N ALA A 132 2.38 7.87 -5.34
CA ALA A 132 2.56 6.57 -5.98
C ALA A 132 1.73 6.48 -7.27
N LEU A 133 0.48 6.93 -7.24
CA LEU A 133 -0.38 6.97 -8.43
C LEU A 133 0.27 7.80 -9.53
N ASN A 134 0.83 8.95 -9.20
CA ASN A 134 1.45 9.86 -10.18
C ASN A 134 2.62 9.19 -10.90
N TRP A 135 3.30 8.24 -10.27
CA TRP A 135 4.36 7.50 -10.95
C TRP A 135 3.83 6.68 -12.12
N PHE A 136 2.60 6.15 -12.00
CA PHE A 136 1.98 5.37 -13.08
C PHE A 136 1.41 6.25 -14.21
N LEU A 137 1.06 7.48 -13.89
CA LEU A 137 0.47 8.41 -14.86
C LEU A 137 1.58 9.14 -15.64
#